data_8808219e9f405f2b723f28797ad89b3d
#
_entry.id   8808219e9f405f2b723f28797ad89b3d
#
_cell.length_a   1.000
_cell.length_b   1.000
_cell.length_c   1.000
_cell.angle_alpha   90.00
_cell.angle_beta   90.00
_cell.angle_gamma   90.00
#
_symmetry.space_group_name_H-M   'P 1'
#
loop_
_entity.id
_entity.type
_entity.pdbx_description
1 polymer ?
#
loop_
_entity_poly.entity_id
_entity_poly.type
_entity_poly.pdbx_seq_one_letter_code
_entity_poly.pdbx_strand_id
1 'polypeptide(L)'
;MSSAPVLPPGTVAPIHPVGFLVITKSRVYGVPVADEYARAARSSGSLGPQSFGLSPEQLDVVRIEPKKFEGKDGSGRIVDMIGIVTTLEGLPLPKGAIANRLGDFTDITELESRSDTRDSDPVEAILSAKNEVHNNYQDFQTFLDKGGRIGVQHDPLLYGAYNLNPFLVSVEMVPMLVVNQGEVAVVKAYVGLATEDISRAEFKFGSLVRPGHRGIWQEPLRTGKYAINPRCYSVEIVPTFILTLNWAEASSTAYNLDKDLRQIIAKSKEGFVFNIDLQVQIHVPDTEAPKVISIVGTMSNLVSEVLQAAVGNHFRDKLQSMPAIDFIENRQEVQRQAQDHISARLQEYKVETRGVYIQDVVLPSQLVQVLTAREIANQQRATYVAEKEAQDKRLDLEASRGKADMQSELAKSTVGIDIARNKASAVQAEADGESYRLEKVGRASAVKTEAEGLAVARGLEAQQLAIGKEQTMAVNIAKALAGGLQRFMPENLALTIGDNGGVPGLAGLVPLAMRFLQTRETAPAATPAERISGEVNGVARDAR
;
A
#
# COMPACT_ATOMS: atom_id res chain seq x y z
N MET A 1 -13.51 -40.35 40.50
CA MET A 1 -12.19 -40.99 40.23
C MET A 1 -11.13 -40.07 40.79
N SER A 2 -10.22 -40.55 41.62
CA SER A 2 -9.09 -39.73 42.04
C SER A 2 -8.19 -39.53 40.84
N SER A 3 -7.89 -38.29 40.48
CA SER A 3 -7.00 -37.96 39.35
C SER A 3 -5.60 -38.43 39.70
N ALA A 4 -5.16 -39.53 39.09
CA ALA A 4 -3.79 -40.00 39.26
C ALA A 4 -2.84 -39.15 38.43
N PRO A 5 -1.66 -38.77 38.97
CA PRO A 5 -0.68 -38.02 38.22
C PRO A 5 -0.18 -38.80 37.00
N VAL A 6 0.16 -38.10 35.94
CA VAL A 6 0.81 -38.69 34.78
C VAL A 6 2.26 -39.03 35.14
N LEU A 7 2.67 -40.25 34.84
CA LEU A 7 4.04 -40.68 35.04
C LEU A 7 4.89 -40.20 33.83
N PRO A 8 5.89 -39.36 34.04
CA PRO A 8 6.77 -38.91 32.94
C PRO A 8 7.51 -40.09 32.27
N PRO A 9 7.90 -39.97 31.02
CA PRO A 9 8.73 -40.96 30.35
C PRO A 9 10.01 -41.26 31.13
N GLY A 10 10.34 -42.55 31.28
CA GLY A 10 11.53 -43.00 32.05
C GLY A 10 11.29 -43.16 33.54
N THR A 11 10.08 -42.89 34.06
CA THR A 11 9.74 -43.14 35.46
C THR A 11 9.70 -44.62 35.75
N VAL A 12 10.36 -45.04 36.86
CA VAL A 12 10.28 -46.37 37.42
C VAL A 12 9.55 -46.26 38.75
N ALA A 13 8.33 -46.79 38.79
CA ALA A 13 7.50 -46.71 39.99
C ALA A 13 6.89 -48.10 40.32
N PRO A 14 6.94 -48.56 41.58
CA PRO A 14 6.23 -49.74 42.01
C PRO A 14 4.75 -49.44 42.09
N ILE A 15 3.95 -49.96 41.16
CA ILE A 15 2.50 -49.72 41.10
C ILE A 15 1.76 -51.00 41.42
N HIS A 16 0.77 -50.92 42.33
CA HIS A 16 -0.06 -52.07 42.70
C HIS A 16 -1.03 -52.39 41.54
N PRO A 17 -0.97 -53.63 40.99
CA PRO A 17 -1.67 -53.96 39.73
C PRO A 17 -3.20 -53.98 39.83
N VAL A 18 -3.76 -54.09 41.02
CA VAL A 18 -5.22 -54.08 41.28
C VAL A 18 -5.68 -52.66 41.62
N GLY A 19 -4.80 -51.89 42.27
CA GLY A 19 -5.13 -50.48 42.63
C GLY A 19 -5.08 -49.49 41.50
N PHE A 20 -4.33 -49.80 40.44
CA PHE A 20 -4.12 -48.89 39.33
C PHE A 20 -4.12 -49.62 37.97
N LEU A 21 -4.72 -48.99 36.98
CA LEU A 21 -4.54 -49.35 35.58
C LEU A 21 -3.58 -48.37 34.94
N VAL A 22 -2.47 -48.84 34.40
CA VAL A 22 -1.50 -48.01 33.70
C VAL A 22 -1.76 -48.09 32.20
N ILE A 23 -2.28 -46.98 31.65
CA ILE A 23 -2.61 -46.87 30.24
C ILE A 23 -1.39 -46.37 29.51
N THR A 24 -0.90 -47.14 28.53
CA THR A 24 0.19 -46.75 27.62
C THR A 24 -0.33 -46.73 26.20
N LYS A 25 0.45 -46.19 25.26
CA LYS A 25 0.07 -46.12 23.85
C LYS A 25 -0.31 -47.45 23.22
N SER A 26 0.32 -48.53 23.65
CA SER A 26 0.15 -49.87 23.06
C SER A 26 -0.80 -50.75 23.80
N ARG A 27 -0.85 -50.65 25.12
CA ARG A 27 -1.65 -51.54 25.96
C ARG A 27 -1.84 -50.97 27.36
N VAL A 28 -2.76 -51.60 28.10
CA VAL A 28 -3.04 -51.26 29.49
C VAL A 28 -2.47 -52.35 30.40
N TYR A 29 -1.79 -51.94 31.46
CA TYR A 29 -1.22 -52.82 32.50
C TYR A 29 -2.07 -52.69 33.76
N GLY A 30 -2.24 -53.78 34.46
CA GLY A 30 -3.03 -53.88 35.68
C GLY A 30 -4.20 -54.85 35.54
N VAL A 31 -4.91 -55.06 36.63
CA VAL A 31 -6.06 -55.99 36.69
C VAL A 31 -7.34 -55.13 36.80
N PRO A 32 -8.18 -55.10 35.79
CA PRO A 32 -9.40 -54.31 35.82
C PRO A 32 -10.39 -54.92 36.81
N VAL A 33 -10.85 -54.14 37.76
CA VAL A 33 -11.83 -54.54 38.78
C VAL A 33 -13.27 -54.40 38.25
N ALA A 34 -13.54 -53.44 37.40
CA ALA A 34 -14.86 -53.22 36.79
C ALA A 34 -15.20 -54.37 35.82
N ASP A 35 -16.37 -54.97 35.99
CA ASP A 35 -16.83 -56.11 35.19
C ASP A 35 -16.83 -55.86 33.66
N GLU A 36 -17.06 -54.68 33.25
CA GLU A 36 -17.05 -54.27 31.85
C GLU A 36 -15.65 -54.39 31.21
N TYR A 37 -14.65 -53.81 31.85
CA TYR A 37 -13.25 -53.91 31.39
C TYR A 37 -12.66 -55.30 31.61
N ALA A 38 -13.08 -56.01 32.68
CA ALA A 38 -12.68 -57.38 32.90
C ALA A 38 -13.22 -58.32 31.81
N ARG A 39 -14.45 -58.10 31.33
CA ARG A 39 -15.03 -58.82 30.19
C ARG A 39 -14.33 -58.48 28.89
N ALA A 40 -14.09 -57.19 28.63
CA ALA A 40 -13.36 -56.73 27.45
C ALA A 40 -11.93 -57.31 27.41
N ALA A 41 -11.21 -57.30 28.51
CA ALA A 41 -9.87 -57.91 28.61
C ALA A 41 -9.87 -59.43 28.35
N ARG A 42 -10.91 -60.15 28.77
CA ARG A 42 -11.07 -61.59 28.48
C ARG A 42 -11.40 -61.87 27.03
N SER A 43 -12.19 -61.00 26.37
CA SER A 43 -12.63 -61.19 24.98
C SER A 43 -11.57 -60.83 23.97
N SER A 44 -10.80 -59.75 24.19
CA SER A 44 -9.79 -59.24 23.28
C SER A 44 -8.34 -59.58 23.64
N GLY A 45 -8.12 -60.27 24.76
CA GLY A 45 -6.78 -60.67 25.23
C GLY A 45 -5.93 -59.56 25.82
N SER A 46 -6.21 -58.29 25.53
CA SER A 46 -5.57 -57.11 26.11
C SER A 46 -6.45 -55.87 25.96
N LEU A 47 -6.40 -54.98 26.93
CA LEU A 47 -7.00 -53.64 26.83
C LEU A 47 -6.04 -52.68 26.17
N GLY A 48 -6.58 -51.83 25.30
CA GLY A 48 -5.85 -50.70 24.69
C GLY A 48 -6.38 -49.35 25.20
N PRO A 49 -5.74 -48.24 24.87
CA PRO A 49 -6.21 -46.91 25.24
C PRO A 49 -7.61 -46.61 24.69
N GLN A 50 -7.97 -47.18 23.54
CA GLN A 50 -9.30 -47.02 22.92
C GLN A 50 -10.43 -47.57 23.81
N SER A 51 -10.14 -48.59 24.66
CA SER A 51 -11.09 -49.13 25.63
C SER A 51 -11.51 -48.09 26.69
N PHE A 52 -10.74 -47.03 26.83
CA PHE A 52 -10.97 -45.92 27.76
C PHE A 52 -11.33 -44.59 27.02
N GLY A 53 -11.63 -44.68 25.74
CA GLY A 53 -11.99 -43.52 24.93
C GLY A 53 -10.81 -42.61 24.52
N LEU A 54 -9.55 -43.11 24.66
CA LEU A 54 -8.35 -42.38 24.31
C LEU A 54 -7.76 -42.89 22.98
N SER A 55 -7.29 -41.97 22.15
CA SER A 55 -6.40 -42.31 21.06
C SER A 55 -4.94 -42.45 21.57
N PRO A 56 -4.10 -43.28 20.93
CA PRO A 56 -2.68 -43.39 21.30
C PRO A 56 -1.91 -42.06 21.28
N GLU A 57 -2.32 -41.14 20.40
CA GLU A 57 -1.69 -39.80 20.21
C GLU A 57 -1.96 -38.89 21.43
N GLN A 58 -3.11 -39.03 22.09
CA GLN A 58 -3.43 -38.25 23.29
C GLN A 58 -2.55 -38.63 24.52
N LEU A 59 -1.84 -39.72 24.43
CA LEU A 59 -0.88 -40.17 25.46
C LEU A 59 0.55 -39.65 25.18
N ASP A 60 0.73 -38.87 24.16
CA ASP A 60 2.00 -38.19 23.91
C ASP A 60 2.19 -36.99 24.84
N VAL A 61 3.47 -36.66 25.04
CA VAL A 61 3.84 -35.41 25.66
C VAL A 61 3.36 -34.25 24.75
N VAL A 62 2.55 -33.39 25.30
CA VAL A 62 2.07 -32.21 24.56
C VAL A 62 3.24 -31.27 24.33
N ARG A 63 3.65 -31.14 23.10
CA ARG A 63 4.74 -30.24 22.70
C ARG A 63 4.19 -29.00 22.04
N ILE A 64 4.51 -27.84 22.60
CA ILE A 64 4.19 -26.55 22.02
C ILE A 64 5.49 -26.01 21.46
N GLU A 65 5.59 -26.05 20.15
CA GLU A 65 6.77 -25.62 19.40
C GLU A 65 6.35 -24.89 18.12
N PRO A 66 7.22 -24.03 17.55
CA PRO A 66 6.92 -23.33 16.33
C PRO A 66 6.60 -24.29 15.20
N LYS A 67 5.55 -24.02 14.45
CA LYS A 67 5.16 -24.81 13.27
C LYS A 67 5.55 -24.12 11.99
N LYS A 68 6.05 -24.91 11.04
CA LYS A 68 6.30 -24.43 9.68
C LYS A 68 5.02 -24.57 8.87
N PHE A 69 4.49 -23.44 8.42
CA PHE A 69 3.38 -23.40 7.46
C PHE A 69 3.96 -23.14 6.08
N GLU A 70 3.63 -23.99 5.12
CA GLU A 70 3.96 -23.77 3.72
C GLU A 70 2.91 -22.85 3.12
N GLY A 71 3.32 -21.64 2.72
CA GLY A 71 2.49 -20.73 1.95
C GLY A 71 2.18 -21.29 0.56
N LYS A 72 1.10 -20.83 -0.06
CA LYS A 72 0.76 -21.20 -1.45
C LYS A 72 1.88 -20.90 -2.45
N ASP A 73 2.82 -20.01 -2.08
CA ASP A 73 3.95 -19.56 -2.89
C ASP A 73 5.27 -20.32 -2.58
N GLY A 74 5.22 -21.44 -1.84
CA GLY A 74 6.40 -22.20 -1.47
C GLY A 74 7.29 -21.58 -0.38
N SER A 75 6.93 -20.40 0.14
CA SER A 75 7.61 -19.75 1.25
C SER A 75 7.17 -20.37 2.57
N GLY A 76 8.04 -21.13 3.21
CA GLY A 76 7.79 -21.68 4.53
C GLY A 76 7.87 -20.59 5.61
N ARG A 77 6.74 -20.23 6.24
CA ARG A 77 6.73 -19.33 7.39
C ARG A 77 6.74 -20.13 8.68
N ILE A 78 7.68 -19.83 9.57
CA ILE A 78 7.67 -20.37 10.93
C ILE A 78 6.77 -19.49 11.78
N VAL A 79 5.80 -20.12 12.45
CA VAL A 79 4.82 -19.44 13.30
C VAL A 79 4.94 -20.02 14.71
N ASP A 80 5.14 -19.14 15.68
CA ASP A 80 5.14 -19.51 17.09
C ASP A 80 3.72 -19.88 17.51
N MET A 81 3.62 -20.97 18.27
CA MET A 81 2.35 -21.52 18.71
C MET A 81 2.18 -21.37 20.22
N ILE A 82 0.93 -21.32 20.64
CA ILE A 82 0.50 -21.42 22.05
C ILE A 82 -0.51 -22.54 22.21
N GLY A 83 -0.63 -23.09 23.40
CA GLY A 83 -1.59 -24.11 23.72
C GLY A 83 -2.79 -23.58 24.49
N ILE A 84 -3.98 -23.65 23.92
CA ILE A 84 -5.22 -23.30 24.61
C ILE A 84 -5.69 -24.50 25.36
N VAL A 85 -5.76 -24.35 26.69
CA VAL A 85 -6.13 -25.43 27.62
C VAL A 85 -7.63 -25.45 27.83
N THR A 86 -8.20 -26.64 27.75
CA THR A 86 -9.55 -26.92 28.20
C THR A 86 -9.48 -28.01 29.28
N THR A 87 -9.92 -27.71 30.49
CA THR A 87 -9.99 -28.66 31.57
C THR A 87 -11.34 -29.36 31.56
N LEU A 88 -11.32 -30.66 31.82
CA LEU A 88 -12.49 -31.55 31.79
C LEU A 88 -13.04 -31.81 33.20
N GLU A 89 -12.31 -31.42 34.25
CA GLU A 89 -12.68 -31.53 35.64
C GLU A 89 -12.39 -30.23 36.39
N GLY A 90 -13.15 -29.93 37.43
CA GLY A 90 -13.04 -28.73 38.24
C GLY A 90 -14.40 -28.23 38.73
N LEU A 91 -14.40 -27.08 39.39
CA LEU A 91 -15.63 -26.38 39.76
C LEU A 91 -16.38 -25.89 38.51
N PRO A 92 -17.71 -25.76 38.57
CA PRO A 92 -18.45 -25.18 37.43
C PRO A 92 -18.04 -23.73 37.20
N LEU A 93 -18.09 -23.32 35.93
CA LEU A 93 -17.91 -21.91 35.58
C LEU A 93 -19.02 -21.05 36.20
N PRO A 94 -18.71 -19.80 36.61
CA PRO A 94 -19.73 -18.85 37.03
C PRO A 94 -20.74 -18.60 35.92
N LYS A 95 -21.95 -18.27 36.28
CA LYS A 95 -23.02 -17.98 35.31
C LYS A 95 -22.61 -16.84 34.37
N GLY A 96 -22.61 -17.11 33.10
CA GLY A 96 -22.21 -16.15 32.06
C GLY A 96 -20.70 -16.04 31.79
N ALA A 97 -19.85 -16.81 32.50
CA ALA A 97 -18.44 -16.93 32.16
C ALA A 97 -18.24 -17.95 31.03
N ILE A 98 -17.31 -17.67 30.10
CA ILE A 98 -16.96 -18.54 28.97
C ILE A 98 -15.59 -19.21 29.16
N ALA A 99 -14.77 -18.67 30.06
CA ALA A 99 -13.45 -19.20 30.38
C ALA A 99 -13.14 -18.94 31.84
N ASN A 100 -12.23 -19.74 32.39
CA ASN A 100 -11.72 -19.60 33.74
C ASN A 100 -10.35 -18.91 33.73
N ARG A 101 -10.13 -17.97 34.63
CA ARG A 101 -8.80 -17.45 34.99
C ARG A 101 -8.58 -17.77 36.47
N LEU A 102 -7.47 -18.39 36.80
CA LEU A 102 -7.18 -18.75 38.17
C LEU A 102 -7.05 -17.48 39.05
N GLY A 103 -7.83 -17.43 40.15
CA GLY A 103 -7.96 -16.25 41.00
C GLY A 103 -8.79 -15.11 40.36
N ASP A 104 -9.57 -15.42 39.34
CA ASP A 104 -10.40 -14.49 38.60
C ASP A 104 -9.57 -13.24 38.14
N PHE A 105 -10.12 -12.03 38.17
CA PHE A 105 -9.46 -10.77 37.82
C PHE A 105 -9.18 -9.88 39.05
N THR A 106 -8.97 -10.51 40.24
CA THR A 106 -8.72 -9.77 41.50
C THR A 106 -7.46 -8.95 41.46
N ASP A 107 -6.41 -9.43 40.78
CA ASP A 107 -5.16 -8.72 40.51
C ASP A 107 -5.38 -7.41 39.74
N ILE A 108 -6.27 -7.41 38.76
CA ILE A 108 -6.62 -6.21 38.00
C ILE A 108 -7.38 -5.22 38.89
N THR A 109 -8.35 -5.71 39.68
CA THR A 109 -9.08 -4.87 40.64
C THR A 109 -8.14 -4.25 41.67
N GLU A 110 -7.14 -4.99 42.13
CA GLU A 110 -6.11 -4.48 43.04
C GLU A 110 -5.22 -3.43 42.37
N LEU A 111 -4.82 -3.64 41.12
CA LEU A 111 -4.05 -2.65 40.34
C LEU A 111 -4.84 -1.36 40.13
N GLU A 112 -6.12 -1.45 39.80
CA GLU A 112 -6.99 -0.29 39.65
C GLU A 112 -7.21 0.49 40.96
N SER A 113 -7.22 -0.21 42.09
CA SER A 113 -7.38 0.42 43.41
C SER A 113 -6.11 1.15 43.91
N ARG A 114 -4.95 0.75 43.41
CA ARG A 114 -3.64 1.38 43.74
C ARG A 114 -3.41 2.54 42.79
N SER A 115 -3.88 3.72 43.14
CA SER A 115 -3.78 4.94 42.30
C SER A 115 -2.35 5.47 42.08
N ASP A 116 -1.30 4.79 42.55
CA ASP A 116 0.06 5.36 42.66
C ASP A 116 1.17 4.57 41.91
N THR A 117 0.79 3.56 41.08
CA THR A 117 1.84 2.77 40.40
C THR A 117 1.93 3.12 38.92
N ARG A 118 2.88 3.98 38.58
CA ARG A 118 3.38 4.19 37.22
C ARG A 118 4.15 2.99 36.65
N ASP A 119 4.35 1.94 37.44
CA ASP A 119 5.26 0.83 37.11
C ASP A 119 4.57 -0.51 36.79
N SER A 120 3.25 -0.63 36.87
CA SER A 120 2.56 -1.88 36.52
C SER A 120 1.55 -1.67 35.40
N ASP A 121 1.86 -2.21 34.23
CA ASP A 121 0.98 -2.22 33.07
C ASP A 121 -0.15 -3.23 33.28
N PRO A 122 -1.44 -2.83 33.33
CA PRO A 122 -2.57 -3.75 33.42
C PRO A 122 -2.59 -4.79 32.31
N VAL A 123 -2.12 -4.42 31.12
CA VAL A 123 -2.03 -5.34 29.96
C VAL A 123 -1.02 -6.45 30.27
N GLU A 124 0.14 -6.10 30.81
CA GLU A 124 1.16 -7.07 31.21
C GLU A 124 0.65 -8.03 32.30
N ALA A 125 -0.07 -7.51 33.28
CA ALA A 125 -0.67 -8.32 34.34
C ALA A 125 -1.73 -9.32 33.81
N ILE A 126 -2.50 -8.93 32.79
CA ILE A 126 -3.48 -9.81 32.15
C ILE A 126 -2.79 -10.88 31.32
N LEU A 127 -1.73 -10.52 30.60
CA LEU A 127 -0.99 -11.43 29.72
C LEU A 127 -0.01 -12.34 30.48
N SER A 128 0.30 -12.02 31.75
CA SER A 128 1.11 -12.88 32.62
C SER A 128 0.33 -14.13 32.98
N ALA A 129 0.79 -15.28 32.49
CA ALA A 129 0.16 -16.57 32.78
C ALA A 129 0.38 -16.99 34.24
N LYS A 130 -0.68 -17.38 34.92
CA LYS A 130 -0.65 -17.89 36.31
C LYS A 130 -0.39 -19.40 36.38
N ASN A 131 0.05 -20.00 35.29
CA ASN A 131 0.20 -21.44 35.10
C ASN A 131 1.32 -22.05 35.97
N GLU A 132 2.25 -21.26 36.49
CA GLU A 132 3.32 -21.71 37.37
C GLU A 132 2.79 -22.32 38.70
N VAL A 133 1.67 -21.79 39.21
CA VAL A 133 1.06 -22.20 40.48
C VAL A 133 0.76 -23.70 40.50
N HIS A 134 0.37 -24.29 39.37
CA HIS A 134 0.03 -25.69 39.20
C HIS A 134 0.92 -26.41 38.18
N ASN A 135 2.16 -25.90 38.03
CA ASN A 135 3.16 -26.46 37.11
C ASN A 135 2.57 -26.74 35.72
N ASN A 136 1.92 -25.71 35.14
CA ASN A 136 1.33 -25.80 33.80
C ASN A 136 0.35 -27.00 33.64
N TYR A 137 -0.57 -27.19 34.57
CA TYR A 137 -1.56 -28.25 34.64
C TYR A 137 -0.98 -29.68 34.82
N GLN A 138 0.33 -29.83 35.02
CA GLN A 138 0.95 -31.12 35.32
C GLN A 138 0.65 -31.54 36.78
N ASP A 139 0.54 -30.57 37.70
CA ASP A 139 -0.04 -30.76 39.02
C ASP A 139 -1.51 -30.35 39.05
N PHE A 140 -2.35 -31.22 38.54
CA PHE A 140 -3.77 -30.94 38.39
C PHE A 140 -4.50 -30.84 39.74
N GLN A 141 -3.97 -31.52 40.80
CA GLN A 141 -4.56 -31.42 42.12
C GLN A 141 -4.39 -29.98 42.67
N THR A 142 -3.22 -29.40 42.58
CA THR A 142 -3.00 -28.01 42.97
C THR A 142 -3.88 -27.04 42.19
N PHE A 143 -4.13 -27.30 40.88
CA PHE A 143 -5.09 -26.52 40.11
C PHE A 143 -6.50 -26.58 40.74
N LEU A 144 -6.98 -27.76 41.10
CA LEU A 144 -8.30 -27.94 41.76
C LEU A 144 -8.35 -27.26 43.14
N ASP A 145 -7.31 -27.44 43.96
CA ASP A 145 -7.22 -26.87 45.31
C ASP A 145 -7.20 -25.33 45.31
N LYS A 146 -6.69 -24.75 44.23
CA LYS A 146 -6.70 -23.29 44.02
C LYS A 146 -7.99 -22.76 43.37
N GLY A 147 -9.02 -23.60 43.29
CA GLY A 147 -10.32 -23.21 42.74
C GLY A 147 -10.41 -23.30 41.21
N GLY A 148 -9.64 -24.21 40.63
CA GLY A 148 -9.69 -24.49 39.19
C GLY A 148 -11.08 -24.93 38.75
N ARG A 149 -11.52 -24.45 37.60
CA ARG A 149 -12.85 -24.65 37.02
C ARG A 149 -12.78 -25.39 35.70
N ILE A 150 -13.85 -26.16 35.44
CA ILE A 150 -14.01 -26.86 34.16
C ILE A 150 -14.17 -25.87 33.00
N GLY A 151 -13.65 -26.22 31.82
CA GLY A 151 -13.83 -25.48 30.58
C GLY A 151 -12.55 -24.82 30.08
N VAL A 152 -12.70 -23.87 29.16
CA VAL A 152 -11.57 -23.16 28.58
C VAL A 152 -10.84 -22.34 29.65
N GLN A 153 -9.52 -22.49 29.68
CA GLN A 153 -8.67 -21.71 30.57
C GLN A 153 -8.17 -20.45 29.88
N HIS A 154 -8.14 -19.34 30.61
CA HIS A 154 -7.73 -18.06 30.11
C HIS A 154 -6.25 -18.06 29.67
N ASP A 155 -5.39 -18.55 30.57
CA ASP A 155 -3.94 -18.48 30.39
C ASP A 155 -3.46 -19.62 29.49
N PRO A 156 -2.83 -19.34 28.36
CA PRO A 156 -2.34 -20.35 27.45
C PRO A 156 -1.03 -20.97 27.95
N LEU A 157 -0.74 -22.16 27.47
CA LEU A 157 0.58 -22.77 27.61
C LEU A 157 1.53 -22.19 26.58
N LEU A 158 2.73 -21.86 27.00
CA LEU A 158 3.81 -21.33 26.15
C LEU A 158 4.68 -22.47 25.59
N TYR A 159 5.76 -22.09 24.89
CA TYR A 159 6.75 -23.03 24.37
C TYR A 159 7.22 -24.00 25.44
N GLY A 160 7.15 -25.29 25.16
CA GLY A 160 7.56 -26.31 26.09
C GLY A 160 7.00 -27.70 25.79
N ALA A 161 7.32 -28.65 26.67
CA ALA A 161 6.84 -30.02 26.63
C ALA A 161 6.14 -30.35 27.97
N TYR A 162 4.87 -30.73 27.91
CA TYR A 162 4.02 -30.88 29.07
C TYR A 162 3.44 -32.28 29.15
N ASN A 163 3.60 -32.95 30.32
CA ASN A 163 3.02 -34.24 30.62
C ASN A 163 1.61 -34.03 31.20
N LEU A 164 0.62 -33.95 30.34
CA LEU A 164 -0.75 -33.66 30.73
C LEU A 164 -1.59 -34.95 30.76
N ASN A 165 -2.51 -35.02 31.72
CA ASN A 165 -3.45 -36.11 31.78
C ASN A 165 -4.59 -35.89 30.77
N PRO A 166 -4.72 -36.74 29.73
CA PRO A 166 -5.71 -36.55 28.69
C PRO A 166 -7.17 -36.75 29.16
N PHE A 167 -7.39 -37.32 30.35
CA PHE A 167 -8.72 -37.37 30.96
C PHE A 167 -9.11 -36.05 31.62
N LEU A 168 -8.15 -35.20 31.93
CA LEU A 168 -8.36 -33.97 32.70
C LEU A 168 -8.14 -32.72 31.85
N VAL A 169 -7.26 -32.80 30.85
CA VAL A 169 -6.79 -31.64 30.09
C VAL A 169 -6.74 -31.98 28.62
N SER A 170 -7.31 -31.09 27.82
CA SER A 170 -7.16 -31.05 26.36
C SER A 170 -6.48 -29.76 25.96
N VAL A 171 -5.58 -29.82 24.97
CA VAL A 171 -4.83 -28.68 24.49
C VAL A 171 -5.02 -28.52 22.99
N GLU A 172 -5.48 -27.34 22.59
CA GLU A 172 -5.58 -26.90 21.19
C GLU A 172 -4.40 -25.97 20.86
N MET A 173 -3.63 -26.28 19.82
CA MET A 173 -2.53 -25.42 19.39
C MET A 173 -3.04 -24.35 18.43
N VAL A 174 -2.80 -23.08 18.76
CA VAL A 174 -3.15 -21.93 17.95
C VAL A 174 -1.93 -21.02 17.71
N PRO A 175 -1.90 -20.27 16.63
CA PRO A 175 -0.83 -19.30 16.39
C PRO A 175 -0.81 -18.22 17.48
N MET A 176 0.40 -17.81 17.87
CA MET A 176 0.61 -16.62 18.70
C MET A 176 0.25 -15.37 17.90
N LEU A 177 -0.33 -14.37 18.56
CA LEU A 177 -0.58 -13.07 17.95
C LEU A 177 0.73 -12.37 17.68
N VAL A 178 0.95 -11.94 16.42
CA VAL A 178 2.10 -11.14 16.00
C VAL A 178 1.61 -9.78 15.54
N VAL A 179 2.09 -8.73 16.19
CA VAL A 179 1.85 -7.34 15.79
C VAL A 179 3.13 -6.81 15.16
N ASN A 180 3.08 -6.51 13.87
CA ASN A 180 4.26 -6.05 13.14
C ASN A 180 4.54 -4.57 13.42
N GLN A 181 5.72 -4.10 12.99
CA GLN A 181 6.05 -2.69 13.06
C GLN A 181 5.13 -1.87 12.15
N GLY A 182 4.62 -0.75 12.65
CA GLY A 182 3.64 0.07 11.94
C GLY A 182 2.18 -0.41 12.06
N GLU A 183 1.94 -1.36 12.95
CA GLU A 183 0.62 -1.87 13.28
C GLU A 183 0.38 -1.81 14.78
N VAL A 184 -0.89 -1.74 15.16
CA VAL A 184 -1.33 -1.96 16.54
C VAL A 184 -2.48 -2.95 16.54
N ALA A 185 -2.60 -3.70 17.63
CA ALA A 185 -3.67 -4.67 17.80
C ALA A 185 -4.68 -4.17 18.83
N VAL A 186 -5.91 -3.94 18.38
CA VAL A 186 -7.04 -3.57 19.24
C VAL A 186 -7.71 -4.83 19.77
N VAL A 187 -7.68 -5.00 21.07
CA VAL A 187 -8.22 -6.18 21.75
C VAL A 187 -9.69 -5.99 22.07
N LYS A 188 -10.52 -6.95 21.67
CA LYS A 188 -11.93 -7.07 22.03
C LYS A 188 -12.05 -8.22 23.05
N ALA A 189 -12.26 -7.88 24.31
CA ALA A 189 -12.30 -8.86 25.40
C ALA A 189 -13.72 -9.40 25.63
N TYR A 190 -13.87 -10.71 25.64
CA TYR A 190 -15.11 -11.40 25.99
C TYR A 190 -15.12 -11.86 27.45
N VAL A 191 -13.95 -11.83 28.09
CA VAL A 191 -13.73 -12.17 29.49
C VAL A 191 -13.17 -10.98 30.25
N GLY A 192 -13.35 -10.96 31.58
CA GLY A 192 -12.85 -9.88 32.41
C GLY A 192 -13.91 -9.35 33.37
N LEU A 193 -13.57 -8.25 34.03
CA LEU A 193 -14.45 -7.50 34.91
C LEU A 193 -15.68 -6.97 34.16
N ALA A 194 -16.65 -6.44 34.87
CA ALA A 194 -17.85 -5.86 34.27
C ALA A 194 -17.49 -4.74 33.29
N THR A 195 -18.29 -4.61 32.24
CA THR A 195 -18.10 -3.56 31.25
C THR A 195 -18.34 -2.19 31.85
N GLU A 196 -17.32 -1.35 31.88
CA GLU A 196 -17.41 0.06 32.27
C GLU A 196 -16.96 0.89 31.07
N ASP A 197 -17.92 1.53 30.41
CA ASP A 197 -17.64 2.33 29.22
C ASP A 197 -17.07 3.70 29.59
N ILE A 198 -15.88 3.98 29.13
CA ILE A 198 -15.16 5.23 29.38
C ILE A 198 -15.23 6.22 28.20
N SER A 199 -15.78 5.80 27.05
CA SER A 199 -15.81 6.63 25.82
C SER A 199 -16.71 7.85 25.93
N ARG A 200 -17.78 7.77 26.74
CA ARG A 200 -18.86 8.78 26.85
C ARG A 200 -19.51 9.13 25.49
N ALA A 201 -19.32 8.29 24.47
CA ALA A 201 -19.87 8.51 23.15
C ALA A 201 -21.34 8.05 23.10
N GLU A 202 -22.21 8.83 22.45
CA GLU A 202 -23.63 8.48 22.28
C GLU A 202 -23.81 7.31 21.30
N PHE A 203 -23.03 7.31 20.20
CA PHE A 203 -23.03 6.24 19.21
C PHE A 203 -21.71 5.47 19.23
N LYS A 204 -21.80 4.14 19.31
CA LYS A 204 -20.67 3.24 19.32
C LYS A 204 -21.08 1.84 18.89
N PHE A 205 -20.17 1.14 18.23
CA PHE A 205 -20.30 -0.28 17.92
C PHE A 205 -19.99 -1.15 19.16
N GLY A 206 -19.00 -0.74 19.95
CA GLY A 206 -18.60 -1.44 21.16
C GLY A 206 -18.13 -0.51 22.28
N SER A 207 -18.27 -0.95 23.53
CA SER A 207 -17.84 -0.17 24.69
C SER A 207 -16.33 -0.11 24.76
N LEU A 208 -15.79 1.09 24.90
CA LEU A 208 -14.37 1.31 25.15
C LEU A 208 -14.12 1.17 26.66
N VAL A 209 -13.24 0.27 27.04
CA VAL A 209 -13.02 -0.10 28.44
C VAL A 209 -11.53 -0.10 28.79
N ARG A 210 -11.23 -0.09 30.07
CA ARG A 210 -9.86 -0.33 30.54
C ARG A 210 -9.44 -1.77 30.27
N PRO A 211 -8.13 -2.05 30.12
CA PRO A 211 -7.63 -3.42 30.05
C PRO A 211 -8.09 -4.23 31.28
N GLY A 212 -8.52 -5.48 31.05
CA GLY A 212 -9.09 -6.33 32.09
C GLY A 212 -10.61 -6.32 32.19
N HIS A 213 -11.28 -5.37 31.59
CA HIS A 213 -12.74 -5.32 31.47
C HIS A 213 -13.22 -5.93 30.15
N ARG A 214 -14.46 -6.40 30.13
CA ARG A 214 -15.13 -6.92 28.93
C ARG A 214 -15.53 -5.76 28.02
N GLY A 215 -15.02 -5.78 26.79
CA GLY A 215 -15.23 -4.73 25.79
C GLY A 215 -13.98 -4.50 24.94
N ILE A 216 -13.89 -3.35 24.30
CA ILE A 216 -12.74 -2.96 23.50
C ILE A 216 -11.77 -2.22 24.41
N TRP A 217 -10.53 -2.71 24.53
CA TRP A 217 -9.53 -2.07 25.37
C TRP A 217 -9.10 -0.72 24.80
N GLN A 218 -9.00 0.31 25.67
CA GLN A 218 -8.53 1.63 25.28
C GLN A 218 -7.03 1.66 24.91
N GLU A 219 -6.26 0.71 25.45
CA GLU A 219 -4.83 0.58 25.19
C GLU A 219 -4.61 -0.52 24.18
N PRO A 220 -4.11 -0.19 22.97
CA PRO A 220 -3.82 -1.18 21.96
C PRO A 220 -2.50 -1.87 22.26
N LEU A 221 -2.36 -3.11 21.85
CA LEU A 221 -1.09 -3.83 21.89
C LEU A 221 -0.19 -3.30 20.78
N ARG A 222 1.02 -2.93 21.14
CA ARG A 222 2.05 -2.43 20.23
C ARG A 222 2.80 -3.59 19.58
N THR A 223 3.78 -3.25 18.74
CA THR A 223 4.66 -4.23 18.08
C THR A 223 5.21 -5.26 19.05
N GLY A 224 4.98 -6.53 18.77
CA GLY A 224 5.41 -7.62 19.63
C GLY A 224 4.72 -8.94 19.29
N LYS A 225 5.04 -9.96 20.10
CA LYS A 225 4.38 -11.26 20.05
C LYS A 225 3.65 -11.48 21.38
N TYR A 226 2.39 -11.82 21.28
CA TYR A 226 1.52 -11.92 22.45
C TYR A 226 0.83 -13.28 22.52
N ALA A 227 0.94 -13.92 23.66
CA ALA A 227 0.29 -15.18 23.94
C ALA A 227 -1.17 -14.95 24.36
N ILE A 228 -2.02 -14.58 23.41
CA ILE A 228 -3.42 -14.26 23.64
C ILE A 228 -4.31 -15.45 23.28
N ASN A 229 -5.22 -15.80 24.19
CA ASN A 229 -6.20 -16.84 23.96
C ASN A 229 -7.33 -16.34 23.03
N PRO A 230 -7.44 -16.84 21.78
CA PRO A 230 -8.47 -16.39 20.83
C PRO A 230 -9.90 -16.81 21.23
N ARG A 231 -10.06 -17.69 22.22
CA ARG A 231 -11.37 -18.03 22.79
C ARG A 231 -11.85 -16.97 23.79
N CYS A 232 -10.93 -16.21 24.36
CA CYS A 232 -11.20 -15.15 25.33
C CYS A 232 -11.19 -13.76 24.70
N TYR A 233 -10.41 -13.58 23.66
CA TYR A 233 -10.15 -12.30 23.02
C TYR A 233 -10.23 -12.40 21.50
N SER A 234 -10.82 -11.41 20.89
CA SER A 234 -10.68 -11.16 19.45
C SER A 234 -9.80 -9.96 19.24
N VAL A 235 -8.97 -9.98 18.21
CA VAL A 235 -8.02 -8.90 17.95
C VAL A 235 -8.22 -8.37 16.55
N GLU A 236 -8.26 -7.04 16.45
CA GLU A 236 -8.28 -6.32 15.17
C GLU A 236 -6.94 -5.63 14.96
N ILE A 237 -6.26 -5.98 13.88
CA ILE A 237 -4.99 -5.32 13.51
C ILE A 237 -5.31 -4.02 12.77
N VAL A 238 -4.79 -2.93 13.28
CA VAL A 238 -4.96 -1.59 12.71
C VAL A 238 -3.61 -1.09 12.23
N PRO A 239 -3.44 -0.83 10.92
CA PRO A 239 -2.23 -0.20 10.40
C PRO A 239 -2.15 1.25 10.86
N THR A 240 -1.00 1.64 11.43
CA THR A 240 -0.72 3.00 11.91
C THR A 240 0.22 3.79 11.00
N PHE A 241 0.63 3.22 9.86
CA PHE A 241 1.31 3.95 8.80
C PHE A 241 0.28 4.63 7.87
N ILE A 242 0.78 5.42 6.93
CA ILE A 242 -0.10 6.05 5.93
C ILE A 242 -0.63 4.97 4.99
N LEU A 243 -1.91 4.66 5.14
CA LEU A 243 -2.62 3.70 4.30
C LEU A 243 -3.12 4.41 3.05
N THR A 244 -2.69 3.91 1.88
CA THR A 244 -3.12 4.42 0.59
C THR A 244 -4.20 3.51 0.04
N LEU A 245 -5.40 4.04 -0.18
CA LEU A 245 -6.56 3.35 -0.71
C LEU A 245 -6.87 3.87 -2.11
N ASN A 246 -7.10 2.95 -3.06
CA ASN A 246 -7.31 3.28 -4.45
C ASN A 246 -8.74 2.93 -4.88
N TRP A 247 -9.44 3.90 -5.48
CA TRP A 247 -10.67 3.70 -6.21
C TRP A 247 -10.32 3.62 -7.70
N ALA A 248 -9.86 2.46 -8.12
CA ALA A 248 -9.46 2.20 -9.49
C ALA A 248 -9.91 0.79 -9.92
N GLU A 249 -9.80 0.50 -11.21
CA GLU A 249 -10.15 -0.82 -11.73
C GLU A 249 -9.17 -1.91 -11.25
N ALA A 250 -7.89 -1.54 -11.04
CA ALA A 250 -6.87 -2.41 -10.47
C ALA A 250 -6.74 -2.19 -8.96
N SER A 251 -7.07 -3.20 -8.16
CA SER A 251 -6.95 -3.13 -6.70
C SER A 251 -5.50 -3.27 -6.24
N SER A 252 -5.17 -2.55 -5.17
CA SER A 252 -3.91 -2.70 -4.45
C SER A 252 -3.86 -4.04 -3.71
N THR A 253 -2.68 -4.64 -3.63
CA THR A 253 -2.47 -5.89 -2.87
C THR A 253 -2.13 -5.65 -1.40
N ALA A 254 -1.85 -4.39 -1.00
CA ALA A 254 -1.51 -4.05 0.37
C ALA A 254 -2.75 -4.11 1.26
N TYR A 255 -2.72 -4.98 2.27
CA TYR A 255 -3.78 -5.19 3.28
C TYR A 255 -5.16 -5.57 2.73
N ASN A 256 -5.35 -5.63 1.43
CA ASN A 256 -6.59 -6.04 0.77
C ASN A 256 -7.86 -5.26 1.23
N LEU A 257 -7.67 -4.05 1.75
CA LEU A 257 -8.75 -3.19 2.25
C LEU A 257 -9.47 -2.44 1.12
N ASP A 258 -8.81 -2.23 0.00
CA ASP A 258 -9.33 -1.54 -1.20
C ASP A 258 -9.85 -2.48 -2.29
N LYS A 259 -9.87 -3.78 -2.07
CA LYS A 259 -10.33 -4.79 -3.07
C LYS A 259 -11.77 -4.58 -3.54
N ASP A 260 -12.62 -4.03 -2.68
CA ASP A 260 -14.03 -3.78 -2.96
C ASP A 260 -14.29 -2.33 -3.44
N LEU A 261 -13.25 -1.49 -3.44
CA LEU A 261 -13.32 -0.12 -3.94
C LEU A 261 -13.22 -0.12 -5.47
N ARG A 262 -14.19 0.51 -6.11
CA ARG A 262 -14.26 0.61 -7.57
C ARG A 262 -14.19 2.06 -7.99
N GLN A 263 -13.86 2.29 -9.25
CA GLN A 263 -13.96 3.59 -9.88
C GLN A 263 -15.25 4.30 -9.51
N ILE A 264 -15.17 5.60 -9.25
CA ILE A 264 -16.37 6.40 -8.98
C ILE A 264 -17.00 6.79 -10.30
N ILE A 265 -18.21 6.28 -10.50
CA ILE A 265 -19.04 6.66 -11.63
C ILE A 265 -19.94 7.80 -11.19
N ALA A 266 -19.80 8.95 -11.83
CA ALA A 266 -20.59 10.13 -11.55
C ALA A 266 -21.09 10.80 -12.84
N LYS A 267 -22.17 11.58 -12.76
CA LYS A 267 -22.74 12.30 -13.91
C LYS A 267 -22.57 13.80 -13.71
N SER A 268 -22.18 14.53 -14.76
CA SER A 268 -22.17 15.98 -14.73
C SER A 268 -23.58 16.56 -14.79
N LYS A 269 -23.68 17.87 -14.61
CA LYS A 269 -24.95 18.63 -14.74
C LYS A 269 -25.60 18.42 -16.11
N GLU A 270 -24.82 18.25 -17.17
CA GLU A 270 -25.28 18.02 -18.56
C GLU A 270 -25.59 16.54 -18.83
N GLY A 271 -25.34 15.63 -17.88
CA GLY A 271 -25.61 14.20 -18.02
C GLY A 271 -24.44 13.37 -18.56
N PHE A 272 -23.26 13.95 -18.75
CA PHE A 272 -22.07 13.16 -19.13
C PHE A 272 -21.63 12.28 -18.00
N VAL A 273 -21.30 11.03 -18.31
CA VAL A 273 -20.81 10.03 -17.34
C VAL A 273 -19.29 10.07 -17.29
N PHE A 274 -18.75 10.22 -16.09
CA PHE A 274 -17.32 10.19 -15.79
C PHE A 274 -16.99 8.96 -14.98
N ASN A 275 -15.88 8.33 -15.31
CA ASN A 275 -15.21 7.36 -14.45
C ASN A 275 -13.98 8.04 -13.85
N ILE A 276 -13.94 8.10 -12.53
CA ILE A 276 -12.89 8.82 -11.81
C ILE A 276 -12.11 7.83 -10.97
N ASP A 277 -10.80 7.79 -11.20
CA ASP A 277 -9.84 7.08 -10.38
C ASP A 277 -9.34 8.01 -9.28
N LEU A 278 -9.49 7.55 -8.04
CA LEU A 278 -9.10 8.31 -6.86
C LEU A 278 -8.13 7.51 -5.99
N GLN A 279 -7.30 8.26 -5.31
CA GLN A 279 -6.42 7.76 -4.26
C GLN A 279 -6.63 8.60 -3.01
N VAL A 280 -6.92 7.94 -1.90
CA VAL A 280 -7.06 8.60 -0.60
C VAL A 280 -6.03 8.03 0.35
N GLN A 281 -5.30 8.90 1.02
CA GLN A 281 -4.33 8.55 2.03
C GLN A 281 -4.90 8.88 3.41
N ILE A 282 -5.00 7.84 4.24
CA ILE A 282 -5.46 7.96 5.61
C ILE A 282 -4.39 7.50 6.59
N HIS A 283 -4.48 8.00 7.80
CA HIS A 283 -3.63 7.61 8.92
C HIS A 283 -4.49 7.44 10.17
N VAL A 284 -4.31 6.32 10.85
CA VAL A 284 -4.95 6.07 12.15
C VAL A 284 -3.87 6.16 13.21
N PRO A 285 -3.90 7.17 14.10
CA PRO A 285 -2.97 7.24 15.22
C PRO A 285 -3.11 6.03 16.14
N ASP A 286 -1.99 5.53 16.67
CA ASP A 286 -1.96 4.34 17.53
C ASP A 286 -2.87 4.47 18.75
N THR A 287 -2.89 5.65 19.39
CA THR A 287 -3.71 5.95 20.56
C THR A 287 -5.20 6.08 20.27
N GLU A 288 -5.57 6.42 19.03
CA GLU A 288 -6.97 6.58 18.61
C GLU A 288 -7.54 5.29 17.98
N ALA A 289 -6.69 4.33 17.60
CA ALA A 289 -7.11 3.08 16.98
C ALA A 289 -8.22 2.33 17.77
N PRO A 290 -8.18 2.20 19.10
CA PRO A 290 -9.27 1.58 19.85
C PRO A 290 -10.59 2.34 19.75
N LYS A 291 -10.55 3.67 19.71
CA LYS A 291 -11.76 4.50 19.54
C LYS A 291 -12.35 4.32 18.15
N VAL A 292 -11.50 4.33 17.11
CA VAL A 292 -11.93 4.03 15.74
C VAL A 292 -12.68 2.70 15.70
N ILE A 293 -12.06 1.64 16.21
CA ILE A 293 -12.68 0.31 16.23
C ILE A 293 -13.94 0.26 17.10
N SER A 294 -13.99 1.03 18.20
CA SER A 294 -15.20 1.11 19.02
C SER A 294 -16.39 1.74 18.30
N ILE A 295 -16.14 2.58 17.28
CA ILE A 295 -17.19 3.23 16.49
C ILE A 295 -17.57 2.38 15.27
N VAL A 296 -16.57 1.88 14.52
CA VAL A 296 -16.82 1.23 13.22
C VAL A 296 -16.75 -0.29 13.25
N GLY A 297 -16.20 -0.89 14.29
CA GLY A 297 -16.07 -2.32 14.49
C GLY A 297 -14.83 -2.95 13.87
N THR A 298 -14.53 -2.70 12.60
CA THR A 298 -13.36 -3.22 11.88
C THR A 298 -12.77 -2.19 10.92
N MET A 299 -11.50 -2.35 10.53
CA MET A 299 -10.88 -1.52 9.50
C MET A 299 -11.56 -1.68 8.13
N SER A 300 -12.04 -2.87 7.82
CA SER A 300 -12.81 -3.12 6.59
C SER A 300 -14.10 -2.29 6.55
N ASN A 301 -14.85 -2.21 7.66
CA ASN A 301 -16.06 -1.38 7.75
C ASN A 301 -15.73 0.12 7.61
N LEU A 302 -14.62 0.58 8.19
CA LEU A 302 -14.19 1.97 8.02
C LEU A 302 -14.03 2.32 6.53
N VAL A 303 -13.41 1.43 5.77
CA VAL A 303 -13.15 1.65 4.35
C VAL A 303 -14.43 1.47 3.52
N SER A 304 -15.14 0.36 3.69
CA SER A 304 -16.29 0.01 2.85
C SER A 304 -17.56 0.82 3.15
N GLU A 305 -17.80 1.17 4.43
CA GLU A 305 -19.05 1.85 4.81
C GLU A 305 -18.85 3.37 4.97
N VAL A 306 -17.80 3.78 5.69
CA VAL A 306 -17.61 5.20 6.02
C VAL A 306 -16.91 5.92 4.88
N LEU A 307 -15.72 5.44 4.51
CA LEU A 307 -14.87 6.15 3.56
C LEU A 307 -15.43 6.08 2.13
N GLN A 308 -15.88 4.91 1.70
CA GLN A 308 -16.50 4.73 0.38
C GLN A 308 -17.74 5.63 0.21
N ALA A 309 -18.57 5.73 1.25
CA ALA A 309 -19.75 6.59 1.23
C ALA A 309 -19.37 8.08 1.20
N ALA A 310 -18.42 8.50 2.06
CA ALA A 310 -17.97 9.89 2.12
C ALA A 310 -17.37 10.37 0.79
N VAL A 311 -16.46 9.57 0.25
CA VAL A 311 -15.77 9.86 -1.03
C VAL A 311 -16.76 9.80 -2.19
N GLY A 312 -17.50 8.70 -2.32
CA GLY A 312 -18.41 8.48 -3.44
C GLY A 312 -19.52 9.51 -3.54
N ASN A 313 -20.15 9.86 -2.41
CA ASN A 313 -21.22 10.86 -2.40
C ASN A 313 -20.67 12.25 -2.71
N HIS A 314 -19.55 12.65 -2.10
CA HIS A 314 -18.96 13.96 -2.36
C HIS A 314 -18.67 14.19 -3.85
N PHE A 315 -18.01 13.23 -4.51
CA PHE A 315 -17.69 13.37 -5.93
C PHE A 315 -18.93 13.32 -6.82
N ARG A 316 -19.95 12.48 -6.49
CA ARG A 316 -21.22 12.46 -7.23
C ARG A 316 -21.97 13.79 -7.09
N ASP A 317 -22.12 14.30 -5.89
CA ASP A 317 -22.82 15.56 -5.63
C ASP A 317 -22.10 16.73 -6.30
N LYS A 318 -20.76 16.75 -6.22
CA LYS A 318 -19.94 17.79 -6.83
C LYS A 318 -20.07 17.81 -8.35
N LEU A 319 -19.97 16.66 -9.00
CA LEU A 319 -20.14 16.56 -10.44
C LEU A 319 -21.56 16.91 -10.90
N GLN A 320 -22.58 16.48 -10.17
CA GLN A 320 -23.97 16.82 -10.51
C GLN A 320 -24.26 18.32 -10.40
N SER A 321 -23.52 19.04 -9.56
CA SER A 321 -23.72 20.48 -9.36
C SER A 321 -23.00 21.35 -10.38
N MET A 322 -22.00 20.83 -11.12
CA MET A 322 -21.14 21.61 -11.99
C MET A 322 -21.09 21.08 -13.42
N PRO A 323 -20.83 21.96 -14.41
CA PRO A 323 -20.59 21.55 -15.78
C PRO A 323 -19.36 20.64 -15.92
N ALA A 324 -19.39 19.76 -16.91
CA ALA A 324 -18.30 18.83 -17.20
C ALA A 324 -16.95 19.52 -17.46
N ILE A 325 -17.00 20.63 -18.17
CA ILE A 325 -15.83 21.44 -18.53
C ILE A 325 -15.23 22.07 -17.28
N ASP A 326 -16.06 22.66 -16.42
CA ASP A 326 -15.61 23.33 -15.20
C ASP A 326 -14.93 22.34 -14.24
N PHE A 327 -15.38 21.09 -14.20
CA PHE A 327 -14.73 20.04 -13.43
C PHE A 327 -13.30 19.76 -13.92
N ILE A 328 -13.09 19.73 -15.22
CA ILE A 328 -11.78 19.46 -15.83
C ILE A 328 -10.83 20.64 -15.60
N GLU A 329 -11.31 21.86 -15.83
CA GLU A 329 -10.53 23.08 -15.68
C GLU A 329 -10.16 23.36 -14.21
N ASN A 330 -11.08 23.08 -13.28
CA ASN A 330 -10.92 23.36 -11.84
C ASN A 330 -10.62 22.09 -11.01
N ARG A 331 -10.01 21.07 -11.60
CA ARG A 331 -9.71 19.78 -10.95
C ARG A 331 -9.01 19.94 -9.60
N GLN A 332 -8.06 20.84 -9.50
CA GLN A 332 -7.29 21.09 -8.27
C GLN A 332 -8.18 21.63 -7.15
N GLU A 333 -9.09 22.55 -7.47
CA GLU A 333 -10.02 23.12 -6.48
C GLU A 333 -11.04 22.08 -6.01
N VAL A 334 -11.54 21.24 -6.92
CA VAL A 334 -12.42 20.13 -6.57
C VAL A 334 -11.70 19.13 -5.65
N GLN A 335 -10.44 18.81 -5.96
CA GLN A 335 -9.61 17.95 -5.13
C GLN A 335 -9.42 18.53 -3.73
N ARG A 336 -9.14 19.83 -3.61
CA ARG A 336 -8.99 20.52 -2.32
C ARG A 336 -10.28 20.47 -1.51
N GLN A 337 -11.42 20.79 -2.12
CA GLN A 337 -12.73 20.72 -1.48
C GLN A 337 -13.08 19.30 -1.04
N ALA A 338 -12.73 18.30 -1.85
CA ALA A 338 -12.89 16.90 -1.48
C ALA A 338 -12.02 16.53 -0.26
N GLN A 339 -10.77 16.99 -0.23
CA GLN A 339 -9.89 16.76 0.92
C GLN A 339 -10.46 17.40 2.19
N ASP A 340 -10.92 18.64 2.13
CA ASP A 340 -11.52 19.34 3.28
C ASP A 340 -12.77 18.61 3.79
N HIS A 341 -13.66 18.22 2.88
CA HIS A 341 -14.89 17.50 3.22
C HIS A 341 -14.63 16.12 3.82
N ILE A 342 -13.76 15.32 3.18
CA ILE A 342 -13.42 13.97 3.63
C ILE A 342 -12.67 14.04 4.96
N SER A 343 -11.76 15.02 5.12
CA SER A 343 -11.02 15.23 6.37
C SER A 343 -11.98 15.55 7.52
N ALA A 344 -12.92 16.48 7.32
CA ALA A 344 -13.91 16.81 8.33
C ALA A 344 -14.75 15.58 8.71
N ARG A 345 -15.16 14.79 7.72
CA ARG A 345 -15.97 13.60 7.96
C ARG A 345 -15.19 12.49 8.69
N LEU A 346 -13.95 12.23 8.30
CA LEU A 346 -13.12 11.21 8.94
C LEU A 346 -12.64 11.60 10.33
N GLN A 347 -12.54 12.90 10.61
CA GLN A 347 -12.20 13.39 11.94
C GLN A 347 -13.25 13.02 13.00
N GLU A 348 -14.54 12.90 12.61
CA GLU A 348 -15.59 12.38 13.49
C GLU A 348 -15.27 10.97 13.98
N TYR A 349 -14.60 10.15 13.15
CA TYR A 349 -14.15 8.79 13.44
C TYR A 349 -12.73 8.72 13.98
N LYS A 350 -12.08 9.86 14.28
CA LYS A 350 -10.69 9.94 14.76
C LYS A 350 -9.65 9.40 13.77
N VAL A 351 -9.94 9.50 12.48
CA VAL A 351 -9.04 9.14 11.38
C VAL A 351 -8.54 10.40 10.71
N GLU A 352 -7.25 10.47 10.47
CA GLU A 352 -6.61 11.59 9.80
C GLU A 352 -6.55 11.36 8.29
N THR A 353 -6.99 12.32 7.50
CA THR A 353 -6.79 12.32 6.05
C THR A 353 -5.48 13.03 5.72
N ARG A 354 -4.54 12.32 5.11
CA ARG A 354 -3.24 12.87 4.68
C ARG A 354 -3.30 13.48 3.29
N GLY A 355 -4.14 12.94 2.42
CA GLY A 355 -4.35 13.48 1.08
C GLY A 355 -5.47 12.79 0.33
N VAL A 356 -6.07 13.53 -0.60
CA VAL A 356 -7.05 13.03 -1.57
C VAL A 356 -6.55 13.42 -2.95
N TYR A 357 -6.36 12.45 -3.84
CA TYR A 357 -5.78 12.68 -5.16
C TYR A 357 -6.70 12.10 -6.23
N ILE A 358 -7.02 12.93 -7.22
CA ILE A 358 -7.68 12.47 -8.44
C ILE A 358 -6.57 11.96 -9.35
N GLN A 359 -6.51 10.67 -9.64
CA GLN A 359 -5.47 10.06 -10.47
C GLN A 359 -5.79 10.21 -11.95
N ASP A 360 -6.92 9.66 -12.37
CA ASP A 360 -7.37 9.76 -13.75
C ASP A 360 -8.87 10.06 -13.82
N VAL A 361 -9.27 10.64 -14.94
CA VAL A 361 -10.67 10.95 -15.25
C VAL A 361 -10.93 10.51 -16.66
N VAL A 362 -11.63 9.42 -16.80
CA VAL A 362 -12.03 8.91 -18.12
C VAL A 362 -13.23 9.69 -18.62
N LEU A 363 -13.00 10.45 -19.69
CA LEU A 363 -14.01 11.31 -20.32
C LEU A 363 -14.82 10.51 -21.35
N PRO A 364 -16.15 10.72 -21.45
CA PRO A 364 -16.93 10.14 -22.52
C PRO A 364 -16.48 10.70 -23.87
N SER A 365 -16.41 9.84 -24.88
CA SER A 365 -15.93 10.21 -26.23
C SER A 365 -16.67 11.38 -26.86
N GLN A 366 -17.97 11.52 -26.58
CA GLN A 366 -18.79 12.65 -27.00
C GLN A 366 -18.28 13.99 -26.44
N LEU A 367 -17.89 14.02 -25.17
CA LEU A 367 -17.36 15.23 -24.53
C LEU A 367 -15.99 15.58 -25.11
N VAL A 368 -15.15 14.58 -25.34
CA VAL A 368 -13.83 14.80 -25.98
C VAL A 368 -14.00 15.42 -27.37
N GLN A 369 -14.95 14.95 -28.18
CA GLN A 369 -15.25 15.54 -29.48
C GLN A 369 -15.71 17.01 -29.37
N VAL A 370 -16.60 17.32 -28.42
CA VAL A 370 -17.07 18.69 -28.18
C VAL A 370 -15.93 19.61 -27.72
N LEU A 371 -15.09 19.14 -26.80
CA LEU A 371 -13.92 19.90 -26.33
C LEU A 371 -12.92 20.15 -27.46
N THR A 372 -12.63 19.12 -28.26
CA THR A 372 -11.75 19.25 -29.42
C THR A 372 -12.32 20.23 -30.44
N ALA A 373 -13.61 20.14 -30.74
CA ALA A 373 -14.27 21.08 -31.66
C ALA A 373 -14.25 22.53 -31.14
N ARG A 374 -14.49 22.70 -29.81
CA ARG A 374 -14.40 24.03 -29.15
C ARG A 374 -12.97 24.60 -29.23
N GLU A 375 -11.98 23.78 -28.95
CA GLU A 375 -10.58 24.21 -29.00
C GLU A 375 -10.14 24.59 -30.42
N ILE A 376 -10.52 23.78 -31.41
CA ILE A 376 -10.31 24.10 -32.83
C ILE A 376 -10.97 25.44 -33.19
N ALA A 377 -12.23 25.64 -32.74
CA ALA A 377 -12.94 26.90 -33.01
C ALA A 377 -12.28 28.10 -32.29
N ASN A 378 -11.76 27.93 -31.08
CA ASN A 378 -11.02 28.95 -30.35
C ASN A 378 -9.69 29.30 -31.06
N GLN A 379 -8.94 28.28 -31.51
CA GLN A 379 -7.72 28.45 -32.27
C GLN A 379 -7.99 29.17 -33.62
N GLN A 380 -9.06 28.77 -34.31
CA GLN A 380 -9.49 29.44 -35.53
C GLN A 380 -9.83 30.90 -35.26
N ARG A 381 -10.57 31.23 -34.19
CA ARG A 381 -10.84 32.61 -33.79
C ARG A 381 -9.57 33.39 -33.50
N ALA A 382 -8.63 32.79 -32.74
CA ALA A 382 -7.34 33.42 -32.45
C ALA A 382 -6.54 33.68 -33.74
N THR A 383 -6.56 32.72 -34.68
CA THR A 383 -5.92 32.87 -36.00
C THR A 383 -6.56 33.98 -36.81
N TYR A 384 -7.92 34.03 -36.85
CA TYR A 384 -8.61 35.12 -37.58
C TYR A 384 -8.35 36.50 -36.95
N VAL A 385 -8.27 36.60 -35.63
CA VAL A 385 -7.91 37.87 -34.96
C VAL A 385 -6.49 38.26 -35.31
N ALA A 386 -5.55 37.33 -35.29
CA ALA A 386 -4.15 37.58 -35.66
C ALA A 386 -4.00 37.94 -37.15
N GLU A 387 -4.74 37.26 -38.03
CA GLU A 387 -4.78 37.58 -39.45
C GLU A 387 -5.37 38.97 -39.71
N LYS A 388 -6.47 39.31 -39.03
CA LYS A 388 -7.08 40.62 -39.11
C LYS A 388 -6.12 41.72 -38.64
N GLU A 389 -5.49 41.54 -37.47
CA GLU A 389 -4.48 42.49 -37.00
C GLU A 389 -3.29 42.62 -37.96
N ALA A 390 -2.88 41.50 -38.59
CA ALA A 390 -1.82 41.53 -39.61
C ALA A 390 -2.28 42.25 -40.87
N GLN A 391 -3.54 42.09 -41.29
CA GLN A 391 -4.10 42.83 -42.44
C GLN A 391 -4.25 44.32 -42.12
N ASP A 392 -4.75 44.67 -40.93
CA ASP A 392 -4.86 46.07 -40.50
C ASP A 392 -3.48 46.75 -40.47
N LYS A 393 -2.46 46.08 -39.94
CA LYS A 393 -1.08 46.57 -39.98
C LYS A 393 -0.51 46.68 -41.39
N ARG A 394 -0.90 45.78 -42.32
CA ARG A 394 -0.52 45.88 -43.72
C ARG A 394 -1.18 47.09 -44.40
N LEU A 395 -2.49 47.30 -44.14
CA LEU A 395 -3.22 48.46 -44.62
C LEU A 395 -2.61 49.79 -44.11
N ASP A 396 -2.26 49.84 -42.81
CA ASP A 396 -1.58 50.98 -42.21
C ASP A 396 -0.20 51.21 -42.79
N LEU A 397 0.55 50.14 -43.12
CA LEU A 397 1.83 50.21 -43.81
C LEU A 397 1.68 50.68 -45.25
N GLU A 398 0.66 50.17 -45.95
CA GLU A 398 0.39 50.63 -47.35
C GLU A 398 -0.10 52.07 -47.39
N ALA A 399 -0.98 52.47 -46.42
CA ALA A 399 -1.38 53.87 -46.28
C ALA A 399 -0.20 54.79 -45.93
N SER A 400 0.69 54.27 -45.03
CA SER A 400 1.90 55.01 -44.67
C SER A 400 2.89 55.10 -45.84
N ARG A 401 3.04 54.02 -46.65
CA ARG A 401 3.82 54.02 -47.88
C ARG A 401 3.22 54.98 -48.95
N GLY A 402 1.88 54.88 -49.14
CA GLY A 402 1.18 55.76 -50.05
C GLY A 402 1.33 57.27 -49.69
N LYS A 403 1.27 57.56 -48.37
CA LYS A 403 1.56 58.91 -47.86
C LYS A 403 3.03 59.30 -48.06
N ALA A 404 3.95 58.34 -47.82
CA ALA A 404 5.39 58.61 -48.07
C ALA A 404 5.72 58.79 -49.56
N ASP A 405 5.05 57.95 -50.40
CA ASP A 405 5.23 58.10 -51.88
C ASP A 405 4.64 59.40 -52.38
N MET A 406 3.47 59.86 -51.92
CA MET A 406 2.95 61.21 -52.27
C MET A 406 3.84 62.31 -51.71
N GLN A 407 4.37 62.21 -50.51
CA GLN A 407 5.34 63.17 -49.98
C GLN A 407 6.65 63.11 -50.72
N SER A 408 7.10 61.92 -51.17
CA SER A 408 8.27 61.74 -52.00
C SER A 408 8.09 62.44 -53.40
N GLU A 409 6.87 62.30 -53.96
CA GLU A 409 6.55 62.93 -55.28
C GLU A 409 6.42 64.46 -55.19
N LEU A 410 5.83 64.97 -54.11
CA LEU A 410 5.81 66.36 -53.75
C LEU A 410 7.22 66.90 -53.44
N ALA A 411 8.05 66.13 -52.76
CA ALA A 411 9.44 66.45 -52.48
C ALA A 411 10.31 66.45 -53.78
N LYS A 412 10.05 65.50 -54.71
CA LYS A 412 10.73 65.47 -56.00
C LYS A 412 10.42 66.69 -56.88
N SER A 413 9.19 67.23 -56.72
CA SER A 413 8.78 68.44 -57.44
C SER A 413 9.42 69.73 -56.89
N THR A 414 9.77 69.76 -55.61
CA THR A 414 10.32 70.93 -54.91
C THR A 414 11.85 70.88 -54.71
N VAL A 415 12.46 69.74 -54.89
CA VAL A 415 13.86 69.50 -54.46
C VAL A 415 14.77 69.08 -55.63
N GLY A 416 14.54 69.56 -56.79
CA GLY A 416 15.50 69.44 -57.92
C GLY A 416 16.89 70.03 -57.64
N ILE A 417 17.07 70.79 -56.58
CA ILE A 417 18.30 71.45 -56.19
C ILE A 417 18.99 70.89 -54.95
N ASP A 418 18.26 70.24 -54.02
CA ASP A 418 18.86 69.69 -52.80
C ASP A 418 19.32 68.22 -52.90
N ILE A 419 18.97 67.51 -53.98
CA ILE A 419 19.28 66.08 -54.18
C ILE A 419 20.79 65.80 -54.31
N ALA A 420 21.56 66.76 -54.81
CA ALA A 420 23.01 66.58 -54.97
C ALA A 420 23.78 66.64 -53.61
N ARG A 421 23.22 67.30 -52.62
CA ARG A 421 23.87 67.47 -51.28
C ARG A 421 23.52 66.37 -50.31
N ASN A 422 22.33 65.79 -50.42
CA ASN A 422 21.88 64.78 -49.49
C ASN A 422 22.22 63.32 -49.89
N LYS A 423 22.60 63.07 -51.16
CA LYS A 423 23.02 61.73 -51.61
C LYS A 423 24.30 61.24 -50.94
N ALA A 424 25.22 62.12 -50.61
CA ALA A 424 26.46 61.72 -49.94
C ALA A 424 26.25 61.35 -48.44
N SER A 425 25.31 62.03 -47.75
CA SER A 425 25.04 61.76 -46.36
C SER A 425 24.11 60.53 -46.12
N ALA A 426 23.24 60.23 -47.11
CA ALA A 426 22.35 59.09 -47.05
C ALA A 426 23.11 57.75 -47.17
N VAL A 427 24.11 57.67 -48.05
CA VAL A 427 24.93 56.46 -48.22
C VAL A 427 25.80 56.18 -46.98
N GLN A 428 26.21 57.24 -46.27
CA GLN A 428 26.99 57.07 -45.06
C GLN A 428 26.16 56.54 -43.84
N ALA A 429 24.92 57.04 -43.73
CA ALA A 429 23.99 56.58 -42.66
C ALA A 429 23.48 55.15 -42.86
N GLU A 430 23.35 54.72 -44.12
CA GLU A 430 22.91 53.34 -44.44
C GLU A 430 24.01 52.30 -44.13
N ALA A 431 25.27 52.67 -44.43
CA ALA A 431 26.43 51.83 -44.08
C ALA A 431 26.62 51.68 -42.57
N ASP A 432 26.39 52.74 -41.80
CA ASP A 432 26.47 52.69 -40.32
C ASP A 432 25.30 51.90 -39.69
N GLY A 433 24.10 52.01 -40.27
CA GLY A 433 22.91 51.25 -39.80
C GLY A 433 23.03 49.75 -40.05
N GLU A 434 23.60 49.37 -41.21
CA GLU A 434 23.80 47.95 -41.52
C GLU A 434 24.90 47.32 -40.70
N SER A 435 25.96 48.05 -40.39
CA SER A 435 27.02 47.63 -39.44
C SER A 435 26.49 47.42 -38.05
N TYR A 436 25.64 48.28 -37.52
CA TYR A 436 25.05 48.14 -36.18
C TYR A 436 24.06 46.98 -36.08
N ARG A 437 23.31 46.68 -37.13
CA ARG A 437 22.36 45.54 -37.17
C ARG A 437 23.09 44.22 -37.21
N LEU A 438 24.14 44.09 -38.00
CA LEU A 438 25.00 42.91 -38.08
C LEU A 438 25.70 42.61 -36.74
N GLU A 439 26.16 43.67 -36.06
CA GLU A 439 26.78 43.53 -34.73
C GLU A 439 25.79 43.04 -33.68
N LYS A 440 24.55 43.54 -33.66
CA LYS A 440 23.52 43.10 -32.70
C LYS A 440 23.04 41.66 -32.95
N VAL A 441 22.83 41.28 -34.22
CA VAL A 441 22.44 39.92 -34.60
C VAL A 441 23.57 38.92 -34.29
N GLY A 442 24.82 39.33 -34.58
CA GLY A 442 25.98 38.52 -34.25
C GLY A 442 26.16 38.28 -32.76
N ARG A 443 25.94 39.31 -31.91
CA ARG A 443 26.00 39.17 -30.45
C ARG A 443 24.86 38.30 -29.89
N ALA A 444 23.65 38.45 -30.43
CA ALA A 444 22.50 37.66 -29.98
C ALA A 444 22.66 36.16 -30.31
N SER A 445 23.20 35.84 -31.50
CA SER A 445 23.46 34.44 -31.87
C SER A 445 24.62 33.82 -31.05
N ALA A 446 25.66 34.63 -30.78
CA ALA A 446 26.78 34.16 -29.94
C ALA A 446 26.33 33.82 -28.49
N VAL A 447 25.52 34.70 -27.87
CA VAL A 447 24.96 34.47 -26.52
C VAL A 447 24.04 33.26 -26.49
N LYS A 448 23.27 33.04 -27.55
CA LYS A 448 22.40 31.84 -27.64
C LYS A 448 23.24 30.57 -27.72
N THR A 449 24.25 30.54 -28.58
CA THR A 449 25.14 29.37 -28.73
C THR A 449 25.96 29.10 -27.46
N GLU A 450 26.40 30.19 -26.79
CA GLU A 450 27.10 30.06 -25.51
C GLU A 450 26.17 29.52 -24.40
N ALA A 451 24.93 29.99 -24.32
CA ALA A 451 23.93 29.50 -23.36
C ALA A 451 23.56 28.02 -23.61
N GLU A 452 23.38 27.64 -24.88
CA GLU A 452 23.13 26.24 -25.25
C GLU A 452 24.36 25.37 -24.95
N GLY A 453 25.55 25.85 -25.20
CA GLY A 453 26.80 25.17 -24.88
C GLY A 453 27.00 24.98 -23.37
N LEU A 454 26.71 25.99 -22.56
CA LEU A 454 26.79 25.96 -21.11
C LEU A 454 25.72 25.04 -20.50
N ALA A 455 24.52 25.00 -21.07
CA ALA A 455 23.47 24.11 -20.63
C ALA A 455 23.82 22.65 -20.90
N VAL A 456 24.38 22.33 -22.07
CA VAL A 456 24.86 20.99 -22.41
C VAL A 456 26.05 20.59 -21.53
N ALA A 457 27.00 21.50 -21.30
CA ALA A 457 28.15 21.27 -20.46
C ALA A 457 27.75 20.95 -19.01
N ARG A 458 26.83 21.72 -18.40
CA ARG A 458 26.29 21.46 -17.07
C ARG A 458 25.50 20.16 -17.00
N GLY A 459 24.79 19.82 -18.04
CA GLY A 459 24.11 18.52 -18.14
C GLY A 459 25.07 17.33 -18.16
N LEU A 460 26.16 17.45 -18.88
CA LEU A 460 27.22 16.45 -18.95
C LEU A 460 28.03 16.35 -17.65
N GLU A 461 28.31 17.47 -17.00
CA GLU A 461 28.95 17.49 -15.67
C GLU A 461 28.09 16.83 -14.61
N ALA A 462 26.79 17.12 -14.59
CA ALA A 462 25.84 16.48 -13.67
C ALA A 462 25.75 14.97 -13.91
N GLN A 463 25.79 14.53 -15.15
CA GLN A 463 25.85 13.10 -15.48
C GLN A 463 27.18 12.45 -15.07
N GLN A 464 28.31 13.16 -15.26
CA GLN A 464 29.61 12.66 -14.83
C GLN A 464 29.71 12.53 -13.31
N LEU A 465 29.13 13.45 -12.56
CA LEU A 465 29.06 13.41 -11.09
C LEU A 465 28.19 12.28 -10.55
N ALA A 466 27.10 11.97 -11.27
CA ALA A 466 26.14 10.96 -10.82
C ALA A 466 26.57 9.51 -11.10
N ILE A 467 27.19 9.27 -12.23
CA ILE A 467 27.46 7.89 -12.70
C ILE A 467 28.91 7.63 -13.14
N GLY A 468 29.78 8.61 -13.05
CA GLY A 468 31.21 8.48 -13.43
C GLY A 468 31.48 8.74 -14.91
N LYS A 469 32.74 9.09 -15.19
CA LYS A 469 33.16 9.61 -16.51
C LYS A 469 33.02 8.60 -17.66
N GLU A 470 33.35 7.34 -17.39
CA GLU A 470 33.30 6.26 -18.40
C GLU A 470 31.86 5.84 -18.70
N GLN A 471 31.01 5.81 -17.68
CA GLN A 471 29.60 5.41 -17.83
C GLN A 471 28.77 6.50 -18.49
N THR A 472 29.09 7.78 -18.26
CA THR A 472 28.45 8.92 -18.95
C THR A 472 28.76 8.87 -20.45
N MET A 473 29.99 8.52 -20.81
CA MET A 473 30.36 8.37 -22.21
C MET A 473 29.60 7.22 -22.87
N ALA A 474 29.46 6.09 -22.17
CA ALA A 474 28.69 4.95 -22.65
C ALA A 474 27.21 5.25 -22.87
N VAL A 475 26.59 5.97 -21.95
CA VAL A 475 25.17 6.38 -22.04
C VAL A 475 24.95 7.37 -23.20
N ASN A 476 25.87 8.30 -23.41
CA ASN A 476 25.77 9.26 -24.52
C ASN A 476 25.99 8.62 -25.88
N ILE A 477 26.90 7.64 -25.97
CA ILE A 477 27.09 6.81 -27.16
C ILE A 477 25.84 5.97 -27.43
N ALA A 478 25.28 5.34 -26.40
CA ALA A 478 24.05 4.56 -26.52
C ALA A 478 22.84 5.40 -26.96
N LYS A 479 22.71 6.63 -26.43
CA LYS A 479 21.67 7.58 -26.87
C LYS A 479 21.84 8.04 -28.32
N ALA A 480 23.07 8.30 -28.74
CA ALA A 480 23.37 8.69 -30.12
C ALA A 480 23.08 7.55 -31.10
N LEU A 481 23.34 6.31 -30.70
CA LEU A 481 23.06 5.11 -31.49
C LEU A 481 21.57 4.75 -31.52
N ALA A 482 20.85 4.94 -30.44
CA ALA A 482 19.41 4.68 -30.35
C ALA A 482 18.55 5.65 -31.16
N GLY A 483 19.05 6.87 -31.42
CA GLY A 483 18.36 7.88 -32.25
C GLY A 483 18.58 7.72 -33.76
N GLY A 484 19.37 6.76 -34.19
CA GLY A 484 19.64 6.49 -35.60
C GLY A 484 18.64 5.52 -36.24
N LEU A 485 18.10 5.90 -37.39
CA LEU A 485 17.15 5.08 -38.18
C LEU A 485 17.76 3.81 -38.83
N GLN A 486 19.03 3.51 -38.58
CA GLN A 486 19.68 2.33 -39.15
C GLN A 486 20.01 1.28 -38.08
N ARG A 487 19.79 0.02 -38.42
CA ARG A 487 20.24 -1.13 -37.61
C ARG A 487 21.77 -1.10 -37.51
N PHE A 488 22.25 -0.90 -36.28
CA PHE A 488 23.67 -0.75 -36.05
C PHE A 488 24.36 -2.01 -35.49
N MET A 489 23.60 -3.07 -35.26
CA MET A 489 24.17 -4.37 -34.88
C MET A 489 24.45 -5.22 -36.12
N PRO A 490 25.67 -5.59 -36.37
CA PRO A 490 25.99 -6.63 -37.37
C PRO A 490 25.54 -8.00 -36.86
N GLU A 491 25.10 -8.87 -37.76
CA GLU A 491 24.54 -10.21 -37.44
C GLU A 491 25.56 -11.17 -36.81
N ASN A 492 26.85 -10.82 -36.79
CA ASN A 492 27.92 -11.65 -36.22
C ASN A 492 28.81 -10.86 -35.26
N LEU A 493 28.31 -10.50 -34.09
CA LEU A 493 29.11 -10.00 -33.00
C LEU A 493 29.44 -11.15 -32.03
N ALA A 494 30.62 -11.75 -32.17
CA ALA A 494 31.13 -12.68 -31.18
C ALA A 494 31.66 -11.88 -29.97
N LEU A 495 30.89 -11.84 -28.90
CA LEU A 495 31.37 -11.34 -27.61
C LEU A 495 32.19 -12.41 -26.93
N THR A 496 33.52 -12.28 -26.99
CA THR A 496 34.40 -13.06 -26.11
C THR A 496 34.41 -12.40 -24.72
N ILE A 497 33.77 -13.05 -23.77
CA ILE A 497 33.84 -12.70 -22.34
C ILE A 497 35.17 -13.30 -21.83
N GLY A 498 36.18 -12.46 -21.68
CA GLY A 498 37.43 -12.83 -21.01
C GLY A 498 37.23 -12.65 -19.50
N ASP A 499 37.50 -13.74 -18.79
CA ASP A 499 37.50 -13.86 -17.34
C ASP A 499 38.69 -13.07 -16.77
N ASN A 500 38.43 -11.81 -16.33
CA ASN A 500 39.19 -11.12 -15.27
C ASN A 500 38.67 -9.68 -15.10
N GLY A 501 37.95 -9.45 -14.08
CA GLY A 501 37.80 -8.37 -13.12
C GLY A 501 37.97 -6.91 -13.61
N GLY A 502 37.30 -6.47 -14.67
CA GLY A 502 37.28 -5.07 -15.07
C GLY A 502 36.50 -4.93 -16.35
N VAL A 503 35.62 -3.97 -16.44
CA VAL A 503 34.67 -3.76 -17.52
C VAL A 503 35.31 -3.58 -18.90
N PRO A 504 35.64 -4.63 -19.66
CA PRO A 504 36.32 -4.47 -20.97
C PRO A 504 35.33 -4.34 -22.14
N GLY A 505 34.04 -4.42 -21.89
CA GLY A 505 33.06 -4.51 -22.99
C GLY A 505 32.81 -3.23 -23.79
N LEU A 506 33.21 -2.07 -23.28
CA LEU A 506 32.89 -0.77 -23.92
C LEU A 506 34.04 -0.18 -24.73
N ALA A 507 35.28 -0.62 -24.49
CA ALA A 507 36.46 -0.14 -25.27
C ALA A 507 36.39 -0.53 -26.76
N GLY A 508 35.70 -1.63 -27.09
CA GLY A 508 35.48 -2.06 -28.48
C GLY A 508 34.43 -1.29 -29.26
N LEU A 509 33.53 -0.60 -28.55
CA LEU A 509 32.45 0.16 -29.20
C LEU A 509 32.85 1.59 -29.60
N VAL A 510 33.87 2.15 -28.95
CA VAL A 510 34.36 3.51 -29.24
C VAL A 510 34.90 3.66 -30.67
N PRO A 511 35.72 2.74 -31.22
CA PRO A 511 36.15 2.84 -32.61
C PRO A 511 34.98 2.68 -33.61
N LEU A 512 33.98 1.84 -33.26
CA LEU A 512 32.81 1.62 -34.12
C LEU A 512 31.90 2.84 -34.17
N ALA A 513 31.70 3.49 -33.04
CA ALA A 513 30.92 4.74 -32.94
C ALA A 513 31.61 5.89 -33.64
N MET A 514 32.93 6.00 -33.53
CA MET A 514 33.73 7.03 -34.23
C MET A 514 33.71 6.81 -35.74
N ARG A 515 33.75 5.56 -36.21
CA ARG A 515 33.63 5.25 -37.63
C ARG A 515 32.23 5.56 -38.20
N PHE A 516 31.20 5.36 -37.40
CA PHE A 516 29.81 5.69 -37.78
C PHE A 516 29.58 7.21 -37.87
N LEU A 517 30.17 7.99 -36.98
CA LEU A 517 30.12 9.44 -37.00
C LEU A 517 30.90 10.02 -38.17
N GLN A 518 32.06 9.46 -38.52
CA GLN A 518 32.83 9.88 -39.68
C GLN A 518 32.16 9.57 -41.04
N THR A 519 31.41 8.45 -41.13
CA THR A 519 30.67 8.12 -42.36
C THR A 519 29.43 9.03 -42.57
N ARG A 520 28.98 9.74 -41.54
CA ARG A 520 27.84 10.66 -41.64
C ARG A 520 28.25 12.06 -42.22
N GLU A 521 29.51 12.42 -42.10
CA GLU A 521 30.04 13.69 -42.68
C GLU A 521 30.32 13.62 -44.17
N THR A 522 30.32 12.43 -44.77
CA THR A 522 30.69 12.24 -46.18
C THR A 522 29.53 11.85 -47.13
N ALA A 523 28.26 11.94 -46.68
CA ALA A 523 27.13 11.69 -47.56
C ALA A 523 26.75 13.00 -48.33
N PRO A 524 26.79 13.02 -49.66
CA PRO A 524 26.46 14.22 -50.42
C PRO A 524 24.96 14.54 -50.35
N ALA A 525 24.66 15.83 -50.30
CA ALA A 525 23.30 16.38 -50.33
C ALA A 525 22.59 15.92 -51.63
N ALA A 526 21.50 15.19 -51.48
CA ALA A 526 20.58 14.88 -52.55
C ALA A 526 19.72 16.09 -52.87
N THR A 527 19.80 16.55 -54.08
CA THR A 527 18.98 17.58 -54.73
C THR A 527 17.49 17.17 -54.78
N PRO A 528 16.55 18.10 -54.69
CA PRO A 528 15.14 17.79 -54.84
C PRO A 528 14.73 17.75 -56.31
N ALA A 529 14.15 16.65 -56.74
CA ALA A 529 13.50 16.58 -58.04
C ALA A 529 12.10 15.92 -57.91
N GLU A 530 11.16 16.71 -58.33
CA GLU A 530 9.98 16.42 -59.14
C GLU A 530 8.77 15.69 -58.55
N ARG A 531 7.73 16.49 -58.52
CA ARG A 531 6.33 16.09 -58.60
C ARG A 531 6.06 15.30 -59.87
N ILE A 532 5.36 14.18 -59.80
CA ILE A 532 4.43 13.75 -60.83
C ILE A 532 3.15 13.21 -60.19
N SER A 533 2.07 13.79 -60.65
CA SER A 533 0.65 13.46 -60.46
C SER A 533 0.25 12.15 -61.16
N GLY A 534 -0.80 11.53 -60.68
CA GLY A 534 -1.54 10.48 -61.40
C GLY A 534 -2.41 9.72 -60.41
N GLU A 535 -3.64 10.11 -60.22
CA GLU A 535 -4.90 9.58 -60.76
C GLU A 535 -5.20 8.11 -60.42
N VAL A 536 -6.20 7.95 -59.52
CA VAL A 536 -7.58 7.45 -59.74
C VAL A 536 -7.79 5.94 -59.97
N ASN A 537 -8.83 5.49 -59.31
CA ASN A 537 -9.63 4.25 -59.41
C ASN A 537 -9.12 3.06 -58.58
N GLY A 538 -9.92 2.40 -57.81
CA GLY A 538 -11.37 2.25 -57.77
C GLY A 538 -11.69 0.90 -57.18
N VAL A 539 -12.82 0.78 -56.50
CA VAL A 539 -13.66 -0.42 -56.39
C VAL A 539 -13.29 -1.51 -55.36
N ALA A 540 -13.90 -1.42 -54.21
CA ALA A 540 -15.02 -2.26 -53.74
C ALA A 540 -14.80 -3.77 -53.44
N ARG A 541 -15.46 -4.15 -52.31
CA ARG A 541 -15.96 -5.49 -51.92
C ARG A 541 -14.96 -6.47 -51.30
N ASP A 542 -15.25 -7.14 -50.29
CA ASP A 542 -16.36 -7.68 -49.52
C ASP A 542 -15.85 -8.58 -48.42
N ALA A 543 -16.60 -8.61 -47.34
CA ALA A 543 -16.97 -9.76 -46.54
C ALA A 543 -15.89 -10.58 -45.80
N ARG A 544 -15.86 -10.56 -44.58
CA ARG A 544 -16.47 -11.40 -43.53
C ARG A 544 -15.96 -11.05 -42.15
#